data_d9e51db17481cc9d7ec1046e862bac29
#
_entry.id   d9e51db17481cc9d7ec1046e862bac29
#
_cell.length_a   1.000
_cell.length_b   1.000
_cell.length_c   1.000
_cell.angle_alpha   90.00
_cell.angle_beta   90.00
_cell.angle_gamma   90.00
#
_symmetry.space_group_name_H-M   'P 1'
#
loop_
_entity.id
_entity.type
_entity.pdbx_description
1 polymer ?
#
loop_
_entity_poly.entity_id
_entity_poly.type
_entity_poly.pdbx_seq_one_letter_code
_entity_poly.pdbx_strand_id
1 'polypeptide(L)'
;MNEKQLKLTSTIVGSVVNTALAVLKLYVGLVSNSISILADGINNFCDAFGFIGASIGIAVSDKKPTEKFPYGFGKTEHVVSLLISVLILVIGGLFCYQSLERVFTPLPITFNWLHFGLIAATVPVKVGLAVFLWHVEKKTNSPIVKVEKLDCILDASITATTLLGFGVSRFVNFPIDGIIGVTIAVSIVIVGIKIAAKSFGNLIDKKDEETYDSLCVLFKTYGYDKVDVKVFGFGSEKYAVAAIDQIDEDKVLSIKSEAKEKLNLTLYIDTQNNFLTEQNNKTDKGENYG
;
A
#
# COMPACT_ATOMS: atom_id res chain seq x y z
N MET A 1 5.13 -14.04 -23.30
CA MET A 1 4.20 -13.26 -22.47
C MET A 1 4.75 -11.85 -22.36
N ASN A 2 3.94 -10.84 -22.66
CA ASN A 2 4.37 -9.44 -22.58
C ASN A 2 4.58 -9.06 -21.09
N GLU A 3 5.50 -8.12 -20.77
CA GLU A 3 5.79 -7.73 -19.37
C GLU A 3 4.54 -7.34 -18.59
N LYS A 4 3.62 -6.59 -19.21
CA LYS A 4 2.33 -6.22 -18.61
C LYS A 4 1.47 -7.44 -18.23
N GLN A 5 1.43 -8.44 -19.11
CA GLN A 5 0.69 -9.68 -18.83
C GLN A 5 1.35 -10.48 -17.70
N LEU A 6 2.69 -10.49 -17.63
CA LEU A 6 3.41 -11.20 -16.61
C LEU A 6 3.18 -10.57 -15.22
N LYS A 7 3.20 -9.24 -15.12
CA LYS A 7 2.85 -8.49 -13.89
C LYS A 7 1.42 -8.78 -13.44
N LEU A 8 0.45 -8.68 -14.35
CA LEU A 8 -0.96 -8.93 -14.03
C LEU A 8 -1.18 -10.37 -13.57
N THR A 9 -0.57 -11.35 -14.25
CA THR A 9 -0.68 -12.76 -13.88
C THR A 9 -0.09 -13.02 -12.50
N SER A 10 1.07 -12.40 -12.16
CA SER A 10 1.68 -12.58 -10.84
C SER A 10 0.78 -12.05 -9.72
N THR A 11 0.19 -10.89 -9.88
CA THR A 11 -0.73 -10.30 -8.90
C THR A 11 -2.01 -11.14 -8.73
N ILE A 12 -2.58 -11.64 -9.84
CA ILE A 12 -3.76 -12.52 -9.76
C ILE A 12 -3.42 -13.83 -9.04
N VAL A 13 -2.31 -14.47 -9.40
CA VAL A 13 -1.86 -15.72 -8.75
C VAL A 13 -1.61 -15.46 -7.25
N GLY A 14 -0.92 -14.38 -6.90
CA GLY A 14 -0.70 -13.99 -5.50
C GLY A 14 -2.02 -13.81 -4.74
N SER A 15 -2.98 -13.09 -5.29
CA SER A 15 -4.30 -12.86 -4.68
C SER A 15 -5.08 -14.17 -4.46
N VAL A 16 -5.10 -15.05 -5.46
CA VAL A 16 -5.80 -16.34 -5.37
C VAL A 16 -5.15 -17.23 -4.30
N VAL A 17 -3.82 -17.33 -4.29
CA VAL A 17 -3.09 -18.10 -3.28
C VAL A 17 -3.33 -17.53 -1.89
N ASN A 18 -3.22 -16.21 -1.69
CA ASN A 18 -3.48 -15.58 -0.40
C ASN A 18 -4.91 -15.81 0.09
N THR A 19 -5.90 -15.73 -0.79
CA THR A 19 -7.29 -16.03 -0.45
C THR A 19 -7.47 -17.49 0.00
N ALA A 20 -6.89 -18.44 -0.74
CA ALA A 20 -6.97 -19.86 -0.39
C ALA A 20 -6.29 -20.16 0.96
N LEU A 21 -5.11 -19.58 1.20
CA LEU A 21 -4.39 -19.72 2.46
C LEU A 21 -5.14 -19.05 3.61
N ALA A 22 -5.77 -17.89 3.39
CA ALA A 22 -6.61 -17.22 4.39
C ALA A 22 -7.77 -18.12 4.83
N VAL A 23 -8.53 -18.68 3.88
CA VAL A 23 -9.67 -19.56 4.17
C VAL A 23 -9.20 -20.79 4.96
N LEU A 24 -8.10 -21.43 4.53
CA LEU A 24 -7.55 -22.59 5.23
C LEU A 24 -7.13 -22.25 6.67
N LYS A 25 -6.38 -21.15 6.87
CA LYS A 25 -5.92 -20.73 8.19
C LYS A 25 -7.07 -20.31 9.10
N LEU A 26 -8.06 -19.59 8.57
CA LEU A 26 -9.25 -19.22 9.34
C LEU A 26 -10.03 -20.46 9.79
N TYR A 27 -10.23 -21.45 8.91
CA TYR A 27 -10.86 -22.71 9.27
C TYR A 27 -10.10 -23.43 10.38
N VAL A 28 -8.79 -23.64 10.20
CA VAL A 28 -7.96 -24.32 11.19
C VAL A 28 -7.92 -23.55 12.51
N GLY A 29 -7.78 -22.23 12.46
CA GLY A 29 -7.75 -21.37 13.65
C GLY A 29 -9.04 -21.45 14.46
N LEU A 30 -10.21 -21.43 13.79
CA LEU A 30 -11.52 -21.60 14.44
C LEU A 30 -11.67 -22.98 15.10
N VAL A 31 -11.35 -24.04 14.36
CA VAL A 31 -11.52 -25.42 14.86
C VAL A 31 -10.52 -25.77 15.97
N SER A 32 -9.28 -25.24 15.87
CA SER A 32 -8.25 -25.47 16.92
C SER A 32 -8.35 -24.49 18.08
N ASN A 33 -9.24 -23.50 18.03
CA ASN A 33 -9.37 -22.40 19.00
C ASN A 33 -8.03 -21.65 19.23
N SER A 34 -7.23 -21.47 18.16
CA SER A 34 -5.95 -20.75 18.18
C SER A 34 -6.10 -19.35 17.61
N ILE A 35 -5.88 -18.34 18.47
CA ILE A 35 -6.00 -16.93 18.07
C ILE A 35 -4.83 -16.49 17.17
N SER A 36 -3.65 -17.10 17.34
CA SER A 36 -2.49 -16.80 16.50
C SER A 36 -2.69 -17.29 15.07
N ILE A 37 -3.26 -18.48 14.86
CA ILE A 37 -3.59 -19.01 13.53
C ILE A 37 -4.71 -18.18 12.89
N LEU A 38 -5.71 -17.75 13.66
CA LEU A 38 -6.76 -16.87 13.19
C LEU A 38 -6.19 -15.53 12.74
N ALA A 39 -5.31 -14.92 13.54
CA ALA A 39 -4.66 -13.65 13.20
C ALA A 39 -3.80 -13.76 11.93
N ASP A 40 -3.06 -14.86 11.76
CA ASP A 40 -2.29 -15.14 10.54
C ASP A 40 -3.20 -15.36 9.32
N GLY A 41 -4.36 -16.00 9.50
CA GLY A 41 -5.40 -16.12 8.46
C GLY A 41 -5.98 -14.77 8.05
N ILE A 42 -6.27 -13.92 9.01
CA ILE A 42 -6.74 -12.54 8.77
C ILE A 42 -5.67 -11.70 8.07
N ASN A 43 -4.39 -11.85 8.42
CA ASN A 43 -3.31 -11.17 7.70
C ASN A 43 -3.35 -11.50 6.21
N ASN A 44 -3.38 -12.79 5.84
CA ASN A 44 -3.49 -13.21 4.43
C ASN A 44 -4.79 -12.71 3.76
N PHE A 45 -5.88 -12.59 4.53
CA PHE A 45 -7.14 -12.03 4.03
C PHE A 45 -7.02 -10.54 3.74
N CYS A 46 -6.39 -9.76 4.62
CA CYS A 46 -6.12 -8.34 4.41
C CYS A 46 -5.25 -8.10 3.17
N ASP A 47 -4.23 -8.94 2.94
CA ASP A 47 -3.39 -8.89 1.75
C ASP A 47 -4.22 -9.12 0.48
N ALA A 48 -5.08 -10.17 0.47
CA ALA A 48 -5.96 -10.44 -0.67
C ALA A 48 -6.91 -9.28 -0.97
N PHE A 49 -7.49 -8.66 0.07
CA PHE A 49 -8.35 -7.48 -0.07
C PHE A 49 -7.60 -6.26 -0.56
N GLY A 50 -6.37 -6.07 -0.12
CA GLY A 50 -5.50 -5.00 -0.61
C GLY A 50 -5.30 -5.08 -2.13
N PHE A 51 -5.03 -6.27 -2.66
CA PHE A 51 -4.87 -6.51 -4.11
C PHE A 51 -6.17 -6.30 -4.89
N ILE A 52 -7.30 -6.83 -4.39
CA ILE A 52 -8.60 -6.66 -5.03
C ILE A 52 -8.98 -5.18 -5.07
N GLY A 53 -8.80 -4.47 -3.96
CA GLY A 53 -9.11 -3.05 -3.87
C GLY A 53 -8.24 -2.19 -4.77
N ALA A 54 -6.94 -2.45 -4.82
CA ALA A 54 -6.04 -1.77 -5.74
C ALA A 54 -6.46 -2.00 -7.21
N SER A 55 -6.83 -3.24 -7.57
CA SER A 55 -7.30 -3.58 -8.91
C SER A 55 -8.59 -2.84 -9.27
N ILE A 56 -9.56 -2.76 -8.36
CA ILE A 56 -10.80 -2.01 -8.55
C ILE A 56 -10.52 -0.51 -8.65
N GLY A 57 -9.66 0.02 -7.76
CA GLY A 57 -9.25 1.41 -7.77
C GLY A 57 -8.65 1.83 -9.11
N ILE A 58 -7.70 1.04 -9.63
CA ILE A 58 -7.06 1.26 -10.93
C ILE A 58 -8.10 1.18 -12.07
N ALA A 59 -8.95 0.15 -12.08
CA ALA A 59 -9.96 -0.02 -13.12
C ALA A 59 -10.97 1.13 -13.20
N VAL A 60 -11.27 1.78 -12.07
CA VAL A 60 -12.15 2.94 -12.01
C VAL A 60 -11.39 4.23 -12.35
N SER A 61 -10.15 4.37 -11.91
CA SER A 61 -9.32 5.56 -12.17
C SER A 61 -9.01 5.75 -13.66
N ASP A 62 -8.92 4.65 -14.42
CA ASP A 62 -8.68 4.66 -15.87
C ASP A 62 -9.91 5.11 -16.71
N LYS A 63 -11.08 5.35 -16.08
CA LYS A 63 -12.25 5.83 -16.79
C LYS A 63 -12.04 7.27 -17.28
N LYS A 64 -12.47 7.50 -18.52
CA LYS A 64 -12.39 8.82 -19.14
C LYS A 64 -13.20 9.87 -18.36
N PRO A 65 -12.75 11.13 -18.36
CA PRO A 65 -13.53 12.25 -17.83
C PRO A 65 -14.94 12.30 -18.43
N THR A 66 -15.91 12.76 -17.62
CA THR A 66 -17.30 12.96 -18.02
C THR A 66 -17.70 14.39 -17.71
N GLU A 67 -18.84 14.86 -18.26
CA GLU A 67 -19.36 16.21 -17.95
C GLU A 67 -19.52 16.47 -16.44
N LYS A 68 -19.90 15.43 -15.66
CA LYS A 68 -20.05 15.52 -14.20
C LYS A 68 -18.71 15.42 -13.45
N PHE A 69 -17.72 14.78 -14.04
CA PHE A 69 -16.38 14.58 -13.48
C PHE A 69 -15.31 15.01 -14.49
N PRO A 70 -15.13 16.32 -14.70
CA PRO A 70 -14.26 16.87 -15.76
C PRO A 70 -12.79 16.52 -15.56
N TYR A 71 -12.37 16.27 -14.32
CA TYR A 71 -10.99 15.85 -13.99
C TYR A 71 -10.82 14.32 -13.96
N GLY A 72 -11.84 13.55 -14.37
CA GLY A 72 -11.80 12.08 -14.35
C GLY A 72 -11.93 11.48 -12.95
N PHE A 73 -11.54 10.20 -12.84
CA PHE A 73 -11.72 9.38 -11.65
C PHE A 73 -10.40 9.03 -10.96
N GLY A 74 -9.30 9.71 -11.28
CA GLY A 74 -7.96 9.34 -10.84
C GLY A 74 -7.78 9.19 -9.32
N LYS A 75 -8.49 10.00 -8.52
CA LYS A 75 -8.43 9.91 -7.05
C LYS A 75 -9.24 8.75 -6.45
N THR A 76 -10.06 8.05 -7.25
CA THR A 76 -10.89 6.93 -6.78
C THR A 76 -10.05 5.78 -6.21
N GLU A 77 -8.86 5.54 -6.77
CA GLU A 77 -7.91 4.55 -6.25
C GLU A 77 -7.56 4.83 -4.78
N HIS A 78 -7.30 6.10 -4.44
CA HIS A 78 -6.95 6.49 -3.07
C HIS A 78 -8.16 6.42 -2.13
N VAL A 79 -9.38 6.72 -2.62
CA VAL A 79 -10.61 6.56 -1.84
C VAL A 79 -10.85 5.10 -1.50
N VAL A 80 -10.75 4.20 -2.49
CA VAL A 80 -10.92 2.75 -2.27
C VAL A 80 -9.86 2.23 -1.31
N SER A 81 -8.59 2.62 -1.48
CA SER A 81 -7.50 2.23 -0.59
C SER A 81 -7.73 2.73 0.85
N LEU A 82 -8.27 3.94 1.03
CA LEU A 82 -8.63 4.47 2.35
C LEU A 82 -9.75 3.65 3.00
N LEU A 83 -10.81 3.32 2.27
CA LEU A 83 -11.92 2.49 2.78
C LEU A 83 -11.43 1.11 3.22
N ILE A 84 -10.56 0.47 2.41
CA ILE A 84 -9.97 -0.83 2.76
C ILE A 84 -9.08 -0.71 4.00
N SER A 85 -8.28 0.35 4.11
CA SER A 85 -7.43 0.55 5.29
C SER A 85 -8.24 0.73 6.58
N VAL A 86 -9.38 1.41 6.53
CA VAL A 86 -10.30 1.52 7.66
C VAL A 86 -10.85 0.14 8.06
N LEU A 87 -11.23 -0.69 7.08
CA LEU A 87 -11.67 -2.06 7.35
C LEU A 87 -10.56 -2.89 8.02
N ILE A 88 -9.33 -2.81 7.49
CA ILE A 88 -8.14 -3.48 8.07
C ILE A 88 -7.91 -3.02 9.51
N LEU A 89 -8.03 -1.71 9.79
CA LEU A 89 -7.84 -1.16 11.14
C LEU A 89 -8.90 -1.67 12.12
N VAL A 90 -10.16 -1.74 11.71
CA VAL A 90 -11.25 -2.28 12.54
C VAL A 90 -11.00 -3.76 12.84
N ILE A 91 -10.70 -4.56 11.83
CA ILE A 91 -10.43 -5.99 12.00
C ILE A 91 -9.18 -6.21 12.87
N GLY A 92 -8.08 -5.51 12.57
CA GLY A 92 -6.84 -5.60 13.34
C GLY A 92 -7.03 -5.19 14.80
N GLY A 93 -7.79 -4.14 15.07
CA GLY A 93 -8.15 -3.69 16.41
C GLY A 93 -8.96 -4.73 17.20
N LEU A 94 -9.96 -5.36 16.56
CA LEU A 94 -10.75 -6.43 17.17
C LEU A 94 -9.87 -7.64 17.50
N PHE A 95 -8.97 -8.05 16.61
CA PHE A 95 -8.04 -9.15 16.85
C PHE A 95 -6.99 -8.82 17.91
N CYS A 96 -6.55 -7.55 17.99
CA CYS A 96 -5.67 -7.09 19.05
C CYS A 96 -6.36 -7.25 20.43
N TYR A 97 -7.61 -6.82 20.53
CA TYR A 97 -8.40 -6.97 21.75
C TYR A 97 -8.58 -8.44 22.14
N GLN A 98 -9.02 -9.30 21.22
CA GLN A 98 -9.21 -10.72 21.46
C GLN A 98 -7.90 -11.46 21.82
N SER A 99 -6.79 -11.08 21.17
CA SER A 99 -5.47 -11.66 21.47
C SER A 99 -4.97 -11.23 22.84
N LEU A 100 -5.19 -9.99 23.26
CA LEU A 100 -4.88 -9.51 24.61
C LEU A 100 -5.71 -10.26 25.66
N GLU A 101 -7.01 -10.42 25.44
CA GLU A 101 -7.87 -11.22 26.32
C GLU A 101 -7.32 -12.65 26.49
N ARG A 102 -6.84 -13.24 25.37
CA ARG A 102 -6.25 -14.58 25.37
C ARG A 102 -4.93 -14.68 26.15
N VAL A 103 -4.18 -13.58 26.28
CA VAL A 103 -2.98 -13.52 27.12
C VAL A 103 -3.34 -13.56 28.60
N PHE A 104 -4.37 -12.82 29.01
CA PHE A 104 -4.80 -12.74 30.41
C PHE A 104 -5.70 -13.91 30.83
N THR A 105 -6.52 -14.41 29.92
CA THR A 105 -7.44 -15.54 30.15
C THR A 105 -7.18 -16.64 29.11
N PRO A 106 -6.13 -17.45 29.30
CA PRO A 106 -5.79 -18.50 28.36
C PRO A 106 -6.91 -19.53 28.22
N LEU A 107 -7.35 -19.79 27.02
CA LEU A 107 -8.30 -20.85 26.71
C LEU A 107 -7.56 -22.09 26.15
N PRO A 108 -8.06 -23.29 26.39
CA PRO A 108 -7.42 -24.50 25.89
C PRO A 108 -7.45 -24.51 24.35
N ILE A 109 -6.31 -24.83 23.75
CA ILE A 109 -6.14 -25.04 22.33
C ILE A 109 -6.34 -26.54 22.04
N THR A 110 -7.17 -26.86 21.06
CA THR A 110 -7.35 -28.21 20.56
C THR A 110 -6.27 -28.55 19.54
N PHE A 111 -5.15 -29.10 20.02
CA PHE A 111 -4.06 -29.52 19.15
C PHE A 111 -4.44 -30.81 18.39
N ASN A 112 -4.29 -30.77 17.07
CA ASN A 112 -4.44 -31.91 16.18
C ASN A 112 -3.29 -31.95 15.16
N TRP A 113 -2.68 -33.10 14.96
CA TRP A 113 -1.60 -33.27 13.97
C TRP A 113 -2.02 -32.95 12.54
N LEU A 114 -3.30 -33.17 12.19
CA LEU A 114 -3.83 -32.80 10.89
C LEU A 114 -3.80 -31.26 10.71
N HIS A 115 -4.26 -30.52 11.72
CA HIS A 115 -4.24 -29.03 11.69
C HIS A 115 -2.82 -28.51 11.64
N PHE A 116 -1.91 -29.08 12.42
CA PHE A 116 -0.49 -28.76 12.39
C PHE A 116 0.10 -28.97 10.98
N GLY A 117 -0.15 -30.15 10.37
CA GLY A 117 0.30 -30.48 9.04
C GLY A 117 -0.27 -29.55 7.94
N LEU A 118 -1.56 -29.18 8.05
CA LEU A 118 -2.20 -28.25 7.12
C LEU A 118 -1.54 -26.86 7.19
N ILE A 119 -1.29 -26.32 8.38
CA ILE A 119 -0.61 -25.03 8.53
C ILE A 119 0.85 -25.15 8.08
N ALA A 120 1.56 -26.22 8.42
CA ALA A 120 2.92 -26.45 7.97
C ALA A 120 3.03 -26.47 6.43
N ALA A 121 2.05 -27.05 5.74
CA ALA A 121 2.00 -27.10 4.28
C ALA A 121 1.83 -25.69 3.64
N THR A 122 1.32 -24.71 4.37
CA THR A 122 1.17 -23.35 3.85
C THR A 122 2.51 -22.62 3.70
N VAL A 123 3.52 -22.94 4.52
CA VAL A 123 4.85 -22.33 4.48
C VAL A 123 5.55 -22.59 3.13
N PRO A 124 5.71 -23.84 2.65
CA PRO A 124 6.31 -24.06 1.35
C PRO A 124 5.50 -23.48 0.19
N VAL A 125 4.18 -23.36 0.31
CA VAL A 125 3.36 -22.66 -0.71
C VAL A 125 3.74 -21.20 -0.78
N LYS A 126 3.89 -20.50 0.35
CA LYS A 126 4.34 -19.09 0.39
C LYS A 126 5.77 -18.91 -0.13
N VAL A 127 6.67 -19.82 0.25
CA VAL A 127 8.06 -19.82 -0.27
C VAL A 127 8.06 -20.04 -1.79
N GLY A 128 7.27 -20.97 -2.29
CA GLY A 128 7.12 -21.23 -3.72
C GLY A 128 6.60 -19.99 -4.47
N LEU A 129 5.60 -19.31 -3.90
CA LEU A 129 5.09 -18.05 -4.44
C LEU A 129 6.16 -16.95 -4.43
N ALA A 130 6.93 -16.82 -3.35
CA ALA A 130 8.04 -15.85 -3.28
C ALA A 130 9.11 -16.11 -4.35
N VAL A 131 9.46 -17.39 -4.59
CA VAL A 131 10.40 -17.78 -5.66
C VAL A 131 9.83 -17.46 -7.04
N PHE A 132 8.54 -17.71 -7.27
CA PHE A 132 7.86 -17.34 -8.51
C PHE A 132 7.91 -15.81 -8.72
N LEU A 133 7.55 -15.02 -7.71
CA LEU A 133 7.59 -13.55 -7.77
C LEU A 133 9.02 -13.01 -7.97
N TRP A 134 10.03 -13.66 -7.41
CA TRP A 134 11.42 -13.31 -7.66
C TRP A 134 11.83 -13.47 -9.13
N HIS A 135 11.35 -14.53 -9.80
CA HIS A 135 11.59 -14.71 -11.24
C HIS A 135 10.86 -13.65 -12.08
N VAL A 136 9.64 -13.28 -11.68
CA VAL A 136 8.89 -12.22 -12.34
C VAL A 136 9.55 -10.85 -12.13
N GLU A 137 9.98 -10.53 -10.91
CA GLU A 137 10.71 -9.29 -10.59
C GLU A 137 11.97 -9.14 -11.47
N LYS A 138 12.78 -10.18 -11.59
CA LYS A 138 13.99 -10.15 -12.43
C LYS A 138 13.71 -9.86 -13.91
N LYS A 139 12.55 -10.24 -14.42
CA LYS A 139 12.16 -10.01 -15.81
C LYS A 139 11.50 -8.66 -16.05
N THR A 140 10.80 -8.13 -15.04
CA THR A 140 9.95 -6.95 -15.20
C THR A 140 10.47 -5.71 -14.48
N ASN A 141 11.47 -5.88 -13.61
CA ASN A 141 12.02 -4.83 -12.74
C ASN A 141 10.93 -4.01 -12.00
N SER A 142 9.79 -4.65 -11.70
CA SER A 142 8.61 -3.99 -11.15
C SER A 142 8.73 -3.80 -9.64
N PRO A 143 8.62 -2.55 -9.13
CA PRO A 143 8.59 -2.28 -7.69
C PRO A 143 7.43 -2.98 -6.97
N ILE A 144 6.28 -3.14 -7.63
CA ILE A 144 5.08 -3.80 -7.09
C ILE A 144 5.40 -5.27 -6.81
N VAL A 145 5.94 -6.00 -7.80
CA VAL A 145 6.29 -7.41 -7.65
C VAL A 145 7.37 -7.61 -6.58
N LYS A 146 8.29 -6.64 -6.43
CA LYS A 146 9.29 -6.65 -5.36
C LYS A 146 8.64 -6.58 -3.97
N VAL A 147 7.65 -5.74 -3.79
CA VAL A 147 6.91 -5.62 -2.53
C VAL A 147 6.13 -6.91 -2.26
N GLU A 148 5.36 -7.43 -3.24
CA GLU A 148 4.63 -8.68 -3.13
C GLU A 148 5.52 -9.87 -2.73
N LYS A 149 6.73 -9.95 -3.29
CA LYS A 149 7.72 -10.97 -2.92
C LYS A 149 8.16 -10.84 -1.45
N LEU A 150 8.44 -9.63 -1.00
CA LEU A 150 8.82 -9.38 0.41
C LEU A 150 7.69 -9.74 1.36
N ASP A 151 6.46 -9.40 1.02
CA ASP A 151 5.28 -9.77 1.81
C ASP A 151 5.14 -11.29 1.93
N CYS A 152 5.33 -12.04 0.84
CA CYS A 152 5.30 -13.51 0.89
C CYS A 152 6.38 -14.10 1.82
N ILE A 153 7.57 -13.51 1.88
CA ILE A 153 8.65 -13.96 2.78
C ILE A 153 8.30 -13.66 4.24
N LEU A 154 7.78 -12.46 4.51
CA LEU A 154 7.34 -12.06 5.85
C LEU A 154 6.20 -12.96 6.34
N ASP A 155 5.21 -13.22 5.51
CA ASP A 155 4.09 -14.12 5.82
C ASP A 155 4.55 -15.55 6.12
N ALA A 156 5.51 -16.07 5.34
CA ALA A 156 6.09 -17.37 5.62
C ALA A 156 6.76 -17.41 7.00
N SER A 157 7.45 -16.34 7.39
CA SER A 157 8.09 -16.19 8.70
C SER A 157 7.07 -16.08 9.82
N ILE A 158 5.98 -15.32 9.63
CA ILE A 158 4.86 -15.21 10.58
C ILE A 158 4.22 -16.58 10.77
N THR A 159 3.90 -17.27 9.68
CA THR A 159 3.29 -18.60 9.72
C THR A 159 4.20 -19.63 10.41
N ALA A 160 5.51 -19.59 10.15
CA ALA A 160 6.47 -20.46 10.85
C ALA A 160 6.48 -20.19 12.37
N THR A 161 6.45 -18.92 12.79
CA THR A 161 6.37 -18.52 14.19
C THR A 161 5.05 -18.98 14.83
N THR A 162 3.94 -18.81 14.13
CA THR A 162 2.61 -19.28 14.56
C THR A 162 2.59 -20.81 14.73
N LEU A 163 3.18 -21.53 13.78
CA LEU A 163 3.28 -22.99 13.83
C LEU A 163 4.10 -23.47 15.02
N LEU A 164 5.25 -22.82 15.30
CA LEU A 164 6.05 -23.10 16.48
C LEU A 164 5.26 -22.85 17.77
N GLY A 165 4.56 -21.72 17.88
CA GLY A 165 3.70 -21.40 19.01
C GLY A 165 2.58 -22.40 19.21
N PHE A 166 1.90 -22.79 18.12
CA PHE A 166 0.86 -23.81 18.15
C PHE A 166 1.39 -25.18 18.58
N GLY A 167 2.59 -25.57 18.12
CA GLY A 167 3.25 -26.81 18.55
C GLY A 167 3.65 -26.79 20.02
N VAL A 168 4.24 -25.68 20.49
CA VAL A 168 4.71 -25.52 21.89
C VAL A 168 3.53 -25.44 22.87
N SER A 169 2.40 -24.86 22.48
CA SER A 169 1.20 -24.75 23.31
C SER A 169 0.66 -26.10 23.80
N ARG A 170 1.04 -27.22 23.16
CA ARG A 170 0.74 -28.56 23.58
C ARG A 170 1.48 -28.98 24.86
N PHE A 171 2.69 -28.46 25.08
CA PHE A 171 3.61 -28.91 26.12
C PHE A 171 3.70 -27.92 27.29
N VAL A 172 3.30 -26.68 27.08
CA VAL A 172 3.48 -25.60 28.05
C VAL A 172 2.15 -24.87 28.26
N ASN A 173 1.72 -24.76 29.53
CA ASN A 173 0.54 -23.98 29.91
C ASN A 173 0.87 -22.49 29.99
N PHE A 174 1.50 -21.91 28.93
CA PHE A 174 1.84 -20.51 28.83
C PHE A 174 1.03 -19.89 27.67
N PRO A 175 0.58 -18.64 27.76
CA PRO A 175 -0.30 -18.01 26.76
C PRO A 175 0.45 -17.60 25.48
N ILE A 176 1.29 -18.51 24.93
CA ILE A 176 2.11 -18.25 23.72
C ILE A 176 1.23 -17.86 22.55
N ASP A 177 0.10 -18.54 22.38
CA ASP A 177 -0.86 -18.27 21.29
C ASP A 177 -1.40 -16.84 21.34
N GLY A 178 -1.76 -16.36 22.54
CA GLY A 178 -2.20 -14.97 22.72
C GLY A 178 -1.09 -13.97 22.40
N ILE A 179 0.14 -14.21 22.85
CA ILE A 179 1.29 -13.31 22.60
C ILE A 179 1.61 -13.23 21.11
N ILE A 180 1.64 -14.35 20.41
CA ILE A 180 1.86 -14.37 18.95
C ILE A 180 0.68 -13.67 18.26
N GLY A 181 -0.56 -13.93 18.68
CA GLY A 181 -1.76 -13.28 18.17
C GLY A 181 -1.69 -11.76 18.29
N VAL A 182 -1.30 -11.23 19.47
CA VAL A 182 -1.10 -9.78 19.67
C VAL A 182 -0.03 -9.24 18.72
N THR A 183 1.09 -9.93 18.57
CA THR A 183 2.19 -9.47 17.69
C THR A 183 1.71 -9.35 16.23
N ILE A 184 0.96 -10.33 15.75
CA ILE A 184 0.39 -10.33 14.39
C ILE A 184 -0.67 -9.23 14.26
N ALA A 185 -1.59 -9.11 15.22
CA ALA A 185 -2.66 -8.13 15.18
C ALA A 185 -2.10 -6.68 15.19
N VAL A 186 -1.06 -6.41 15.99
CA VAL A 186 -0.37 -5.12 16.00
C VAL A 186 0.28 -4.84 14.65
N SER A 187 0.89 -5.83 14.00
CA SER A 187 1.46 -5.65 12.66
C SER A 187 0.40 -5.31 11.62
N ILE A 188 -0.79 -5.93 11.68
CA ILE A 188 -1.93 -5.61 10.81
C ILE A 188 -2.38 -4.15 11.02
N VAL A 189 -2.49 -3.71 12.28
CA VAL A 189 -2.86 -2.31 12.60
C VAL A 189 -1.83 -1.33 12.05
N ILE A 190 -0.54 -1.61 12.21
CA ILE A 190 0.54 -0.76 11.69
C ILE A 190 0.45 -0.64 10.16
N VAL A 191 0.22 -1.75 9.46
CA VAL A 191 0.03 -1.76 8.00
C VAL A 191 -1.20 -0.95 7.61
N GLY A 192 -2.33 -1.15 8.30
CA GLY A 192 -3.56 -0.38 8.08
C GLY A 192 -3.34 1.13 8.24
N ILE A 193 -2.64 1.56 9.30
CA ILE A 193 -2.29 2.98 9.52
C ILE A 193 -1.43 3.52 8.37
N LYS A 194 -0.42 2.78 7.92
CA LYS A 194 0.45 3.21 6.81
C LYS A 194 -0.34 3.39 5.51
N ILE A 195 -1.24 2.45 5.18
CA ILE A 195 -2.09 2.55 3.99
C ILE A 195 -3.04 3.74 4.12
N ALA A 196 -3.69 3.90 5.27
CA ALA A 196 -4.58 5.03 5.54
C ALA A 196 -3.87 6.38 5.39
N ALA A 197 -2.72 6.54 6.04
CA ALA A 197 -1.93 7.77 6.00
C ALA A 197 -1.46 8.11 4.57
N LYS A 198 -1.00 7.10 3.80
CA LYS A 198 -0.60 7.28 2.41
C LYS A 198 -1.79 7.67 1.53
N SER A 199 -2.90 6.95 1.65
CA SER A 199 -4.10 7.20 0.84
C SER A 199 -4.71 8.57 1.15
N PHE A 200 -4.79 8.93 2.44
CA PHE A 200 -5.25 10.25 2.87
C PHE A 200 -4.32 11.35 2.38
N GLY A 201 -3.00 11.19 2.51
CA GLY A 201 -2.02 12.14 1.99
C GLY A 201 -2.20 12.40 0.49
N ASN A 202 -2.40 11.36 -0.30
CA ASN A 202 -2.62 11.47 -1.75
C ASN A 202 -3.97 12.12 -2.09
N LEU A 203 -5.00 11.95 -1.24
CA LEU A 203 -6.30 12.63 -1.43
C LEU A 203 -6.22 14.14 -1.23
N ILE A 204 -5.38 14.59 -0.27
CA ILE A 204 -5.18 16.02 0.02
C ILE A 204 -3.98 16.63 -0.72
N ASP A 205 -3.50 15.95 -1.78
CA ASP A 205 -2.37 16.40 -2.59
C ASP A 205 -1.08 16.69 -1.78
N LYS A 206 -0.73 15.76 -0.87
CA LYS A 206 0.55 15.84 -0.15
C LYS A 206 1.68 16.00 -1.16
N LYS A 207 2.59 16.96 -0.90
CA LYS A 207 3.77 17.25 -1.73
C LYS A 207 4.53 15.95 -2.05
N ASP A 208 4.69 15.67 -3.35
CA ASP A 208 5.55 14.60 -3.86
C ASP A 208 6.99 15.14 -3.93
N GLU A 209 7.76 14.89 -2.86
CA GLU A 209 9.12 15.42 -2.71
C GLU A 209 10.05 14.93 -3.83
N GLU A 210 9.92 13.68 -4.24
CA GLU A 210 10.77 13.09 -5.30
C GLU A 210 10.53 13.78 -6.66
N THR A 211 9.27 14.00 -7.03
CA THR A 211 8.92 14.72 -8.26
C THR A 211 9.27 16.20 -8.17
N TYR A 212 9.08 16.82 -6.99
CA TYR A 212 9.46 18.20 -6.75
C TYR A 212 10.97 18.42 -6.90
N ASP A 213 11.80 17.60 -6.24
CA ASP A 213 13.26 17.70 -6.31
C ASP A 213 13.76 17.47 -7.74
N SER A 214 13.19 16.49 -8.44
CA SER A 214 13.52 16.22 -9.84
C SER A 214 13.20 17.41 -10.74
N LEU A 215 12.07 18.09 -10.53
CA LEU A 215 11.72 19.30 -11.25
C LEU A 215 12.65 20.47 -10.91
N CYS A 216 13.01 20.65 -9.64
CA CYS A 216 13.95 21.70 -9.24
C CYS A 216 15.33 21.50 -9.90
N VAL A 217 15.79 20.24 -9.99
CA VAL A 217 17.04 19.91 -10.70
C VAL A 217 16.92 20.21 -12.18
N LEU A 218 15.78 19.85 -12.80
CA LEU A 218 15.51 20.15 -14.20
C LEU A 218 15.56 21.65 -14.48
N PHE A 219 14.86 22.46 -13.70
CA PHE A 219 14.87 23.93 -13.85
C PHE A 219 16.27 24.52 -13.70
N LYS A 220 17.05 24.05 -12.71
CA LYS A 220 18.44 24.48 -12.53
C LYS A 220 19.33 24.17 -13.73
N THR A 221 19.13 23.04 -14.39
CA THR A 221 19.88 22.65 -15.59
C THR A 221 19.69 23.65 -16.74
N TYR A 222 18.52 24.29 -16.79
CA TYR A 222 18.20 25.34 -17.78
C TYR A 222 18.50 26.77 -17.30
N GLY A 223 19.12 26.92 -16.11
CA GLY A 223 19.58 28.21 -15.57
C GLY A 223 18.54 28.96 -14.75
N TYR A 224 17.50 28.27 -14.27
CA TYR A 224 16.49 28.82 -13.36
C TYR A 224 16.77 28.38 -11.92
N ASP A 225 17.41 29.25 -11.12
CA ASP A 225 17.81 28.91 -9.73
C ASP A 225 16.67 29.10 -8.72
N LYS A 226 15.75 30.01 -8.98
CA LYS A 226 14.61 30.29 -8.11
C LYS A 226 13.31 30.01 -8.87
N VAL A 227 12.68 28.88 -8.56
CA VAL A 227 11.40 28.49 -9.14
C VAL A 227 10.48 28.04 -8.01
N ASP A 228 9.31 28.67 -7.91
CA ASP A 228 8.27 28.16 -7.03
C ASP A 228 7.45 27.11 -7.79
N VAL A 229 7.51 25.86 -7.34
CA VAL A 229 6.88 24.71 -8.00
C VAL A 229 5.85 24.10 -7.08
N LYS A 230 4.64 23.91 -7.57
CA LYS A 230 3.59 23.12 -6.90
C LYS A 230 3.27 21.89 -7.75
N VAL A 231 3.39 20.72 -7.14
CA VAL A 231 3.10 19.43 -7.79
C VAL A 231 1.82 18.88 -7.20
N PHE A 232 0.89 18.46 -8.06
CA PHE A 232 -0.35 17.80 -7.67
C PHE A 232 -0.71 16.69 -8.66
N GLY A 233 -1.48 15.71 -8.23
CA GLY A 233 -1.80 14.53 -9.03
C GLY A 233 -3.28 14.21 -9.10
N PHE A 234 -3.72 13.73 -10.27
CA PHE A 234 -5.04 13.13 -10.46
C PHE A 234 -4.85 11.69 -10.98
N GLY A 235 -4.76 10.74 -10.03
CA GLY A 235 -4.51 9.33 -10.35
C GLY A 235 -3.12 9.08 -10.90
N SER A 236 -3.03 8.54 -12.11
CA SER A 236 -1.76 8.27 -12.79
C SER A 236 -1.12 9.50 -13.44
N GLU A 237 -1.87 10.60 -13.58
CA GLU A 237 -1.38 11.82 -14.20
C GLU A 237 -0.87 12.79 -13.15
N LYS A 238 0.35 13.31 -13.36
CA LYS A 238 0.98 14.33 -12.52
C LYS A 238 0.95 15.67 -13.24
N TYR A 239 0.67 16.69 -12.47
CA TYR A 239 0.65 18.08 -12.94
C TYR A 239 1.56 18.91 -12.05
N ALA A 240 2.23 19.89 -12.64
CA ALA A 240 2.94 20.90 -11.89
C ALA A 240 2.65 22.30 -12.43
N VAL A 241 2.59 23.25 -11.52
CA VAL A 241 2.60 24.66 -11.83
C VAL A 241 3.92 25.25 -11.33
N ALA A 242 4.68 25.87 -12.21
CA ALA A 242 5.94 26.53 -11.88
C ALA A 242 5.81 28.02 -12.20
N ALA A 243 6.19 28.88 -11.24
CA ALA A 243 6.31 30.30 -11.45
C ALA A 243 7.76 30.69 -11.70
N ILE A 244 7.99 31.43 -12.80
CA ILE A 244 9.31 31.94 -13.18
C ILE A 244 9.20 33.42 -13.55
N ASP A 245 10.23 34.20 -13.14
CA ASP A 245 10.25 35.67 -13.36
C ASP A 245 10.58 36.07 -14.79
N GLN A 246 11.34 35.26 -15.52
CA GLN A 246 11.77 35.57 -16.91
C GLN A 246 11.56 34.32 -17.78
N ILE A 247 10.96 34.56 -18.96
CA ILE A 247 10.68 33.50 -19.94
C ILE A 247 11.68 33.57 -21.10
N ASP A 248 12.26 32.41 -21.37
CA ASP A 248 12.86 32.05 -22.63
C ASP A 248 11.98 30.96 -23.25
N GLU A 249 11.22 31.30 -24.31
CA GLU A 249 10.21 30.37 -24.87
C GLU A 249 10.82 29.04 -25.33
N ASP A 250 12.02 29.07 -25.90
CA ASP A 250 12.71 27.84 -26.36
C ASP A 250 13.11 26.94 -25.20
N LYS A 251 13.60 27.52 -24.08
CA LYS A 251 13.92 26.76 -22.86
C LYS A 251 12.66 26.21 -22.20
N VAL A 252 11.59 26.99 -22.14
CA VAL A 252 10.31 26.59 -21.59
C VAL A 252 9.75 25.37 -22.34
N LEU A 253 9.80 25.41 -23.68
CA LEU A 253 9.34 24.28 -24.50
C LEU A 253 10.17 23.00 -24.23
N SER A 254 11.48 23.15 -24.11
CA SER A 254 12.42 22.06 -23.80
C SER A 254 12.15 21.48 -22.41
N ILE A 255 11.96 22.33 -21.38
CA ILE A 255 11.64 21.90 -20.02
C ILE A 255 10.29 21.14 -19.98
N LYS A 256 9.27 21.63 -20.67
CA LYS A 256 7.95 20.96 -20.75
C LYS A 256 8.05 19.59 -21.42
N SER A 257 8.80 19.47 -22.52
CA SER A 257 8.99 18.20 -23.21
C SER A 257 9.76 17.19 -22.36
N GLU A 258 10.81 17.64 -21.69
CA GLU A 258 11.64 16.80 -20.84
C GLU A 258 10.91 16.39 -19.54
N ALA A 259 10.11 17.25 -18.93
CA ALA A 259 9.25 16.94 -17.81
C ALA A 259 8.19 15.88 -18.18
N LYS A 260 7.64 15.98 -19.40
CA LYS A 260 6.69 14.99 -19.91
C LYS A 260 7.35 13.64 -20.19
N GLU A 261 8.53 13.65 -20.80
CA GLU A 261 9.25 12.42 -21.19
C GLU A 261 9.85 11.68 -19.97
N LYS A 262 10.54 12.41 -19.09
CA LYS A 262 11.27 11.82 -17.96
C LYS A 262 10.43 11.59 -16.70
N LEU A 263 9.48 12.51 -16.42
CA LEU A 263 8.71 12.51 -15.18
C LEU A 263 7.23 12.13 -15.39
N ASN A 264 6.81 11.91 -16.65
CA ASN A 264 5.41 11.70 -17.03
C ASN A 264 4.47 12.76 -16.41
N LEU A 265 4.88 14.04 -16.51
CA LEU A 265 4.27 15.16 -15.83
C LEU A 265 3.88 16.26 -16.84
N THR A 266 2.66 16.78 -16.68
CA THR A 266 2.21 17.96 -17.46
C THR A 266 2.57 19.23 -16.69
N LEU A 267 3.47 20.04 -17.26
CA LEU A 267 3.99 21.25 -16.65
C LEU A 267 3.29 22.49 -17.19
N TYR A 268 2.69 23.26 -16.30
CA TYR A 268 2.19 24.61 -16.56
C TYR A 268 3.17 25.63 -16.00
N ILE A 269 3.50 26.65 -16.78
CA ILE A 269 4.41 27.71 -16.37
C ILE A 269 3.61 29.00 -16.31
N ASP A 270 3.58 29.62 -15.13
CA ASP A 270 2.98 30.91 -14.86
C ASP A 270 4.07 32.00 -14.83
N THR A 271 3.89 33.04 -15.63
CA THR A 271 4.87 34.10 -15.82
C THR A 271 4.60 35.36 -15.01
N GLN A 272 3.38 35.46 -14.47
CA GLN A 272 2.95 36.65 -13.74
C GLN A 272 2.86 36.46 -12.23
N ASN A 273 3.22 35.26 -11.74
CA ASN A 273 3.15 34.89 -10.33
C ASN A 273 1.73 35.05 -9.71
N ASN A 274 0.70 35.22 -10.56
CA ASN A 274 -0.67 35.51 -10.11
C ASN A 274 -1.31 34.31 -9.40
N PHE A 275 -1.04 33.10 -9.87
CA PHE A 275 -1.66 31.89 -9.30
C PHE A 275 -1.07 31.52 -7.92
N LEU A 276 0.20 31.81 -7.68
CA LEU A 276 0.90 31.47 -6.44
C LEU A 276 0.80 32.58 -5.39
N THR A 277 0.73 33.85 -5.80
CA THR A 277 0.56 35.01 -4.89
C THR A 277 -0.83 35.08 -4.29
N GLU A 278 -1.89 34.68 -5.01
CA GLU A 278 -3.26 34.63 -4.43
C GLU A 278 -3.39 33.61 -3.30
N GLN A 279 -2.67 32.49 -3.35
CA GLN A 279 -2.71 31.50 -2.27
C GLN A 279 -1.86 31.90 -1.06
N ASN A 280 -0.69 32.52 -1.29
CA ASN A 280 0.15 33.01 -0.19
C ASN A 280 -0.53 34.15 0.60
N ASN A 281 -1.27 35.02 -0.09
CA ASN A 281 -2.08 36.06 0.55
C ASN A 281 -3.29 35.49 1.36
N LYS A 282 -3.75 34.27 1.06
CA LYS A 282 -4.81 33.62 1.84
C LYS A 282 -4.28 32.93 3.09
N THR A 283 -3.05 32.40 3.07
CA THR A 283 -2.39 31.81 4.23
C THR A 283 -1.93 32.88 5.24
N ASP A 284 -1.44 34.03 4.77
CA ASP A 284 -1.03 35.15 5.63
C ASP A 284 -2.23 35.87 6.30
N LYS A 285 -3.43 35.80 5.69
CA LYS A 285 -4.66 36.35 6.31
C LYS A 285 -5.34 35.40 7.28
N GLY A 286 -4.93 34.13 7.35
CA GLY A 286 -5.47 33.09 8.26
C GLY A 286 -4.86 33.13 9.67
N GLU A 287 -3.75 33.82 9.90
CA GLU A 287 -3.09 33.87 11.22
C GLU A 287 -3.61 34.97 12.17
N ASN A 288 -4.65 35.73 11.77
CA ASN A 288 -5.22 36.82 12.59
C ASN A 288 -6.62 36.54 13.14
N TYR A 289 -6.99 35.30 13.39
CA TYR A 289 -8.15 34.95 14.19
C TYR A 289 -7.73 33.95 15.30
N GLY A 290 -7.06 34.48 16.32
CA GLY A 290 -6.87 33.87 17.63
C GLY A 290 -7.99 34.25 18.55
#